data_ac01a427f3a951853486fd10f93015ab
#
_entry.id   ac01a427f3a951853486fd10f93015ab
#
_cell.length_a   1.000
_cell.length_b   1.000
_cell.length_c   1.000
_cell.angle_alpha   90.00
_cell.angle_beta   90.00
_cell.angle_gamma   90.00
#
_symmetry.space_group_name_H-M   'P 1'
#
loop_
_entity.id
_entity.type
_entity.pdbx_description
1 polymer ?
#
loop_
_entity_poly.entity_id
_entity_poly.type
_entity_poly.pdbx_seq_one_letter_code
_entity_poly.pdbx_strand_id
1 'polypeptide(L)'
;MTRSKTLHCVFERDKGMREVDVNEIIKNIKEMCIEANHFLSKDMKEVYDAAAVEEESPLGRQILGQLQENLQIAGEDMIPICQDTGMAVVFVKVGQEVHITGGGLTDAVNE
;
A
#
# COMPACT_ATOMS: atom_id res chain seq x y z
N MET A 1 11.04 -3.93 -7.41
CA MET A 1 9.72 -3.40 -7.83
C MET A 1 9.16 -2.56 -6.70
N THR A 2 9.17 -1.26 -6.86
CA THR A 2 8.70 -0.34 -5.82
C THR A 2 7.17 -0.27 -5.88
N ARG A 3 6.49 -0.84 -4.90
CA ARG A 3 5.03 -0.73 -4.80
C ARG A 3 4.69 0.66 -4.28
N SER A 4 4.13 1.50 -5.13
CA SER A 4 3.56 2.78 -4.72
C SER A 4 2.05 2.60 -4.53
N LYS A 5 1.58 2.57 -3.29
CA LYS A 5 0.17 2.83 -2.97
C LYS A 5 0.04 4.29 -2.55
N THR A 6 -0.68 5.05 -3.32
CA THR A 6 -1.00 6.44 -2.98
C THR A 6 -2.35 6.45 -2.26
N LEU A 7 -2.32 6.61 -0.95
CA LEU A 7 -3.54 6.86 -0.19
C LEU A 7 -3.84 8.36 -0.24
N HIS A 8 -4.90 8.73 -0.94
CA HIS A 8 -5.43 10.09 -0.91
C HIS A 8 -6.38 10.22 0.28
N CYS A 9 -5.87 10.64 1.43
CA CYS A 9 -6.74 11.23 2.45
C CYS A 9 -7.18 12.61 1.95
N VAL A 10 -8.31 12.68 1.26
CA VAL A 10 -8.96 13.95 0.94
C VAL A 10 -9.74 14.41 2.16
N PHE A 11 -9.21 15.41 2.83
CA PHE A 11 -9.90 16.05 3.94
C PHE A 11 -10.53 17.35 3.45
N GLU A 12 -11.83 17.55 3.73
CA GLU A 12 -12.52 18.80 3.45
C GLU A 12 -11.81 19.99 4.10
N ARG A 13 -11.73 21.11 3.36
CA ARG A 13 -11.13 22.35 3.83
C ARG A 13 -12.00 22.97 4.92
N ASP A 14 -11.62 22.75 6.15
CA ASP A 14 -12.04 23.64 7.22
C ASP A 14 -11.12 24.87 7.22
N LYS A 15 -11.69 26.05 7.47
CA LYS A 15 -10.99 27.35 7.35
C LYS A 15 -10.11 27.66 8.58
N GLY A 16 -9.41 26.68 9.11
CA GLY A 16 -8.55 26.81 10.29
C GLY A 16 -7.31 25.91 10.21
N MET A 17 -6.36 26.15 11.11
CA MET A 17 -5.22 25.27 11.34
C MET A 17 -5.75 23.90 11.80
N ARG A 18 -5.35 22.84 11.11
CA ARG A 18 -5.75 21.48 11.41
C ARG A 18 -4.67 20.78 12.22
N GLU A 19 -5.03 20.25 13.35
CA GLU A 19 -4.16 19.39 14.15
C GLU A 19 -4.36 17.94 13.76
N VAL A 20 -3.26 17.21 13.59
CA VAL A 20 -3.22 15.77 13.33
C VAL A 20 -2.30 15.14 14.36
N ASP A 21 -2.85 14.26 15.18
CA ASP A 21 -2.07 13.54 16.18
C ASP A 21 -1.23 12.43 15.51
N VAL A 22 0.02 12.26 15.97
CA VAL A 22 0.93 11.24 15.43
C VAL A 22 0.39 9.82 15.53
N ASN A 23 -0.45 9.52 16.52
CA ASN A 23 -1.07 8.20 16.65
C ASN A 23 -2.01 7.87 15.51
N GLU A 24 -2.67 8.87 14.90
CA GLU A 24 -3.42 8.65 13.66
C GLU A 24 -2.50 8.32 12.50
N ILE A 25 -1.34 8.97 12.42
CA ILE A 25 -0.34 8.71 11.38
C ILE A 25 0.21 7.29 11.53
N ILE A 26 0.65 6.91 12.72
CA ILE A 26 1.14 5.57 13.06
C ILE A 26 0.14 4.50 12.64
N LYS A 27 -1.12 4.65 13.08
CA LYS A 27 -2.19 3.70 12.76
C LYS A 27 -2.38 3.55 11.25
N ASN A 28 -2.48 4.65 10.53
CA ASN A 28 -2.70 4.61 9.08
C ASN A 28 -1.50 4.01 8.33
N ILE A 29 -0.28 4.33 8.70
CA ILE A 29 0.92 3.75 8.08
C ILE A 29 0.98 2.25 8.33
N LYS A 30 0.71 1.80 9.56
CA LYS A 30 0.64 0.38 9.90
C LYS A 30 -0.37 -0.37 9.04
N GLU A 31 -1.60 0.15 8.93
CA GLU A 31 -2.66 -0.45 8.12
C GLU A 31 -2.26 -0.48 6.64
N MET A 32 -1.69 0.60 6.10
CA MET A 32 -1.20 0.65 4.72
C MET A 32 -0.07 -0.34 4.45
N CYS A 33 0.87 -0.51 5.37
CA CYS A 33 1.96 -1.48 5.25
C CYS A 33 1.41 -2.92 5.21
N ILE A 34 0.48 -3.25 6.08
CA ILE A 34 -0.17 -4.57 6.11
C ILE A 34 -0.91 -4.79 4.77
N GLU A 35 -1.75 -3.86 4.38
CA GLU A 35 -2.51 -3.97 3.13
C GLU A 35 -1.59 -4.10 1.91
N ALA A 36 -0.55 -3.26 1.81
CA ALA A 36 0.37 -3.27 0.68
C ALA A 36 1.15 -4.59 0.54
N ASN A 37 1.37 -5.31 1.63
CA ASN A 37 2.09 -6.58 1.63
C ASN A 37 1.20 -7.79 1.32
N HIS A 38 -0.11 -7.69 1.47
CA HIS A 38 -1.03 -8.82 1.30
C HIS A 38 -1.94 -8.69 0.07
N PHE A 39 -2.17 -7.47 -0.41
CA PHE A 39 -3.09 -7.23 -1.52
C PHE A 39 -2.45 -6.37 -2.61
N LEU A 40 -2.72 -6.72 -3.86
CA LEU A 40 -2.44 -5.82 -4.99
C LEU A 40 -3.50 -4.72 -5.06
N SER A 41 -3.08 -3.55 -5.58
CA SER A 41 -4.03 -2.52 -5.99
C SER A 41 -4.91 -3.03 -7.15
N LYS A 42 -6.11 -2.46 -7.27
CA LYS A 42 -7.09 -2.90 -8.27
C LYS A 42 -6.54 -2.82 -9.70
N ASP A 43 -5.86 -1.73 -10.04
CA ASP A 43 -5.22 -1.51 -11.33
C ASP A 43 -4.16 -2.58 -11.66
N MET A 44 -3.34 -2.95 -10.69
CA MET A 44 -2.35 -4.01 -10.86
C MET A 44 -3.01 -5.38 -11.03
N LYS A 45 -4.09 -5.64 -10.30
CA LYS A 45 -4.85 -6.89 -10.46
C LYS A 45 -5.45 -7.01 -11.86
N GLU A 46 -6.03 -5.94 -12.38
CA GLU A 46 -6.59 -5.88 -13.73
C GLU A 46 -5.52 -6.17 -14.79
N VAL A 47 -4.29 -5.65 -14.61
CA VAL A 47 -3.16 -5.95 -15.51
C VAL A 47 -2.76 -7.43 -15.47
N TYR A 48 -2.73 -8.04 -14.29
CA TYR A 48 -2.43 -9.48 -14.17
C TYR A 48 -3.51 -10.34 -14.82
N ASP A 49 -4.77 -10.00 -14.63
CA ASP A 49 -5.89 -10.73 -15.19
C ASP A 49 -5.90 -10.64 -16.74
N ALA A 50 -5.63 -9.44 -17.28
CA ALA A 50 -5.49 -9.24 -18.72
C ALA A 50 -4.29 -10.02 -19.30
N ALA A 51 -3.12 -9.93 -18.65
CA ALA A 51 -1.92 -10.62 -19.09
C ALA A 51 -2.09 -12.14 -19.11
N ALA A 52 -2.82 -12.71 -18.15
CA ALA A 52 -3.09 -14.14 -18.09
C ALA A 52 -3.95 -14.63 -19.29
N VAL A 53 -4.80 -13.76 -19.84
CA VAL A 53 -5.63 -14.06 -21.01
C VAL A 53 -4.84 -13.87 -22.33
N GLU A 54 -4.02 -12.83 -22.40
CA GLU A 54 -3.30 -12.43 -23.62
C GLU A 54 -2.00 -13.21 -23.84
N GLU A 55 -1.43 -13.83 -22.81
CA GLU A 55 -0.16 -14.55 -22.91
C GLU A 55 -0.29 -15.76 -23.84
N GLU A 56 0.55 -15.83 -24.87
CA GLU A 56 0.54 -16.90 -25.85
C GLU A 56 1.40 -18.10 -25.46
N SER A 57 2.47 -17.87 -24.71
CA SER A 57 3.38 -18.93 -24.27
C SER A 57 2.74 -19.81 -23.19
N PRO A 58 2.73 -21.16 -23.37
CA PRO A 58 2.23 -22.08 -22.35
C PRO A 58 2.97 -21.92 -21.00
N LEU A 59 4.28 -21.70 -21.04
CA LEU A 59 5.08 -21.46 -19.85
C LEU A 59 4.73 -20.13 -19.20
N GLY A 60 4.53 -19.07 -19.99
CA GLY A 60 4.11 -17.76 -19.51
C GLY A 60 2.76 -17.83 -18.80
N ARG A 61 1.78 -18.52 -19.37
CA ARG A 61 0.46 -18.76 -18.74
C ARG A 61 0.58 -19.50 -17.42
N GLN A 62 1.43 -20.52 -17.36
CA GLN A 62 1.66 -21.26 -16.12
C GLN A 62 2.24 -20.35 -15.02
N ILE A 63 3.23 -19.53 -15.36
CA ILE A 63 3.85 -18.59 -14.41
C ILE A 63 2.82 -17.55 -13.93
N LEU A 64 2.03 -16.97 -14.84
CA LEU A 64 0.98 -16.01 -14.46
C LEU A 64 -0.07 -16.65 -13.57
N GLY A 65 -0.47 -17.89 -13.83
CA GLY A 65 -1.37 -18.65 -12.98
C GLY A 65 -0.82 -18.86 -11.57
N GLN A 66 0.46 -19.23 -11.45
CA GLN A 66 1.12 -19.36 -10.14
C GLN A 66 1.19 -18.02 -9.39
N LEU A 67 1.42 -16.92 -10.09
CA LEU A 67 1.41 -15.59 -9.48
C LEU A 67 0.02 -15.21 -8.98
N GLN A 68 -1.04 -15.52 -9.73
CA GLN A 68 -2.42 -15.28 -9.31
C GLN A 68 -2.80 -16.13 -8.09
N GLU A 69 -2.42 -17.41 -8.08
CA GLU A 69 -2.62 -18.29 -6.93
C GLU A 69 -1.87 -17.78 -5.69
N ASN A 70 -0.61 -17.35 -5.84
CA ASN A 70 0.14 -16.73 -4.75
C ASN A 70 -0.55 -15.48 -4.17
N LEU A 71 -1.14 -14.65 -5.02
CA LEU A 71 -1.89 -13.47 -4.57
C LEU A 71 -3.16 -13.85 -3.80
N GLN A 72 -3.83 -14.92 -4.22
CA GLN A 72 -5.01 -15.43 -3.51
C GLN A 72 -4.62 -15.96 -2.13
N ILE A 73 -3.61 -16.81 -2.04
CA ILE A 73 -3.11 -17.37 -0.76
C ILE A 73 -2.66 -16.24 0.17
N ALA A 74 -1.92 -15.26 -0.36
CA ALA A 74 -1.44 -14.12 0.43
C ALA A 74 -2.60 -13.34 1.08
N GLY A 75 -3.68 -13.13 0.35
CA GLY A 75 -4.87 -12.42 0.86
C GLY A 75 -5.72 -13.26 1.81
N GLU A 76 -5.87 -14.56 1.56
CA GLU A 76 -6.69 -15.44 2.39
C GLU A 76 -6.00 -15.80 3.72
N ASP A 77 -4.72 -16.15 3.65
CA ASP A 77 -3.95 -16.60 4.81
C ASP A 77 -3.20 -15.47 5.52
N MET A 78 -3.32 -14.24 5.05
CA MET A 78 -2.60 -13.06 5.57
C MET A 78 -1.08 -13.29 5.64
N ILE A 79 -0.54 -13.90 4.58
CA ILE A 79 0.89 -14.13 4.38
C ILE A 79 1.40 -13.10 3.38
N PRO A 80 2.56 -12.44 3.62
CA PRO A 80 3.11 -11.49 2.66
C PRO A 80 3.28 -12.09 1.26
N ILE A 81 2.92 -11.34 0.24
CA ILE A 81 2.97 -11.78 -1.18
C ILE A 81 4.39 -12.22 -1.59
N CYS A 82 5.41 -11.64 -0.99
CA CYS A 82 6.81 -11.84 -1.35
C CYS A 82 7.69 -11.71 -0.10
N GLN A 83 8.83 -12.39 -0.08
CA GLN A 83 9.84 -12.28 0.98
C GLN A 83 10.56 -10.92 1.01
N ASP A 84 10.45 -10.13 -0.05
CA ASP A 84 11.04 -8.78 -0.13
C ASP A 84 10.10 -7.72 0.46
N THR A 85 9.79 -7.88 1.74
CA THR A 85 8.86 -7.02 2.50
C THR A 85 9.55 -6.11 3.52
N GLY A 86 10.87 -6.11 3.59
CA GLY A 86 11.65 -5.43 4.61
C GLY A 86 11.82 -3.91 4.43
N MET A 87 11.32 -3.31 3.36
CA MET A 87 11.45 -1.87 3.09
C MET A 87 10.11 -1.21 2.80
N ALA A 88 9.79 -0.18 3.55
CA ALA A 88 8.63 0.69 3.28
C ALA A 88 9.12 2.02 2.67
N VAL A 89 8.45 2.45 1.59
CA VAL A 89 8.65 3.78 1.01
C VAL A 89 7.37 4.57 1.18
N VAL A 90 7.42 5.62 1.98
CA VAL A 90 6.26 6.42 2.35
C VAL A 90 6.37 7.80 1.70
N PHE A 91 5.39 8.16 0.88
CA PHE A 91 5.27 9.49 0.30
C PHE A 91 4.25 10.29 1.10
N VAL A 92 4.69 11.38 1.71
CA VAL A 92 3.86 12.24 2.54
C VAL A 92 3.69 13.60 1.88
N LYS A 93 2.44 14.04 1.73
CA LYS A 93 2.11 15.39 1.29
C LYS A 93 1.35 16.10 2.42
N VAL A 94 2.00 17.08 3.03
CA VAL A 94 1.44 17.86 4.14
C VAL A 94 1.03 19.23 3.64
N GLY A 95 -0.21 19.64 3.94
CA GLY A 95 -0.69 20.98 3.64
C GLY A 95 -0.07 22.03 4.60
N GLN A 96 -0.01 23.28 4.17
CA GLN A 96 0.55 24.38 4.94
C GLN A 96 -0.16 24.60 6.28
N GLU A 97 -1.47 24.36 6.33
CA GLU A 97 -2.31 24.58 7.52
C GLU A 97 -2.44 23.33 8.41
N VAL A 98 -1.54 22.34 8.23
CA VAL A 98 -1.52 21.13 9.06
C VAL A 98 -0.46 21.23 10.12
N HIS A 99 -0.86 21.08 11.38
CA HIS A 99 0.03 20.98 12.52
C HIS A 99 0.02 19.56 13.09
N ILE A 100 1.18 18.93 13.10
CA ILE A 100 1.34 17.57 13.64
C ILE A 100 1.62 17.69 15.13
N THR A 101 0.81 17.01 15.96
CA THR A 101 0.87 17.04 17.41
C THR A 101 1.20 15.66 17.99
N GLY A 102 1.60 15.63 19.26
CA GLY A 102 1.86 14.38 19.99
C GLY A 102 3.24 13.77 19.78
N GLY A 103 4.03 14.22 18.80
CA GLY A 103 5.38 13.71 18.52
C GLY A 103 5.95 14.17 17.20
N GLY A 104 7.13 13.64 16.84
CA GLY A 104 7.78 13.88 15.55
C GLY A 104 7.23 13.01 14.44
N LEU A 105 7.06 13.58 13.22
CA LEU A 105 6.58 12.83 12.06
C LEU A 105 7.51 11.66 11.71
N THR A 106 8.83 11.87 11.75
CA THR A 106 9.81 10.83 11.43
C THR A 106 9.73 9.66 12.40
N ASP A 107 9.57 9.94 13.69
CA ASP A 107 9.45 8.90 14.71
C ASP A 107 8.15 8.12 14.52
N ALA A 108 7.04 8.81 14.24
CA ALA A 108 5.75 8.21 13.95
C ALA A 108 5.76 7.30 12.70
N VAL A 109 6.56 7.63 11.70
CA VAL A 109 6.71 6.79 10.49
C VAL A 109 7.52 5.52 10.78
N ASN A 110 8.46 5.59 11.74
CA ASN A 110 9.37 4.48 12.06
C ASN A 110 8.85 3.56 13.17
N GLU A 111 7.78 3.91 13.87
CA GLU A 111 7.16 3.09 14.92
C GLU A 111 6.33 1.95 14.32
#